data_bb2e98f8b76d6215b249b62477a32e1e
#
_entry.id   bb2e98f8b76d6215b249b62477a32e1e
#
_cell.length_a   1.000
_cell.length_b   1.000
_cell.length_c   1.000
_cell.angle_alpha   90.00
_cell.angle_beta   90.00
_cell.angle_gamma   90.00
#
_symmetry.space_group_name_H-M   'P 1'
#
loop_
_entity.id
_entity.type
_entity.pdbx_description
1 polymer ?
#
loop_
_entity_poly.entity_id
_entity_poly.type
_entity_poly.pdbx_seq_one_letter_code
_entity_poly.pdbx_strand_id
1 'polypeptide(L)'
;MCIRDRSQVDGLYKQLSLYKLRSKIEILNLSNEFVVAAFSYKKFLTFEKVQDVPGFTFKFREDPIFLDPRNKQLGARLIINLEKLYLSLKKLELHDADINEYYSLSHKLGIVPKNLNQLQNKAFGIECNYDELNGIDFKKGCYVGQENTARIKLKNKLAKRLLPVNIINGKLHEGEVIFSNENEIGKVLINNEYPFALIKFLDKNFDQNSEFKTKEALIKIKKPNWIVK
;
A
#
# COMPACT_ATOMS: atom_id res chain seq x y z
N MET A 1 -3.53 -6.48 3.20
CA MET A 1 -4.34 -5.44 2.55
C MET A 1 -5.03 -4.62 3.62
N CYS A 2 -4.41 -3.58 4.07
CA CYS A 2 -5.06 -2.64 4.98
C CYS A 2 -5.51 -1.45 4.22
N ILE A 3 -6.62 -1.56 3.55
CA ILE A 3 -6.91 -0.57 2.56
C ILE A 3 -8.12 0.24 2.90
N ARG A 4 -8.79 -0.09 3.99
CA ARG A 4 -9.91 0.73 4.41
C ARG A 4 -9.52 1.50 5.65
N ASP A 5 -9.56 2.81 5.50
CA ASP A 5 -9.44 3.74 6.61
C ASP A 5 -10.51 3.44 7.66
N ARG A 6 -10.22 3.77 8.90
CA ARG A 6 -11.18 3.67 10.00
C ARG A 6 -12.53 4.30 9.67
N SER A 7 -12.53 5.36 8.89
CA SER A 7 -13.73 6.04 8.39
C SER A 7 -14.64 5.18 7.51
N GLN A 8 -14.13 4.08 6.96
CA GLN A 8 -14.91 3.17 6.09
C GLN A 8 -15.39 1.89 6.80
N VAL A 9 -15.01 1.68 8.05
CA VAL A 9 -15.33 0.44 8.79
C VAL A 9 -16.83 0.25 8.93
N ASP A 10 -17.58 1.29 9.25
CA ASP A 10 -19.03 1.21 9.43
C ASP A 10 -19.74 0.88 8.11
N GLY A 11 -19.27 1.47 7.01
CA GLY A 11 -19.78 1.14 5.67
C GLY A 11 -19.51 -0.31 5.28
N LEU A 12 -18.32 -0.81 5.59
CA LEU A 12 -17.94 -2.19 5.36
C LEU A 12 -18.76 -3.15 6.24
N TYR A 13 -18.95 -2.83 7.51
CA TYR A 13 -19.78 -3.60 8.43
C TYR A 13 -21.21 -3.74 7.91
N LYS A 14 -21.82 -2.63 7.49
CA LYS A 14 -23.18 -2.64 6.89
C LYS A 14 -23.24 -3.52 5.65
N GLN A 15 -22.28 -3.38 4.72
CA GLN A 15 -22.24 -4.19 3.51
C GLN A 15 -22.07 -5.68 3.82
N LEU A 16 -21.14 -6.05 4.69
CA LEU A 16 -20.94 -7.45 5.07
C LEU A 16 -22.16 -8.04 5.77
N SER A 17 -22.84 -7.24 6.61
CA SER A 17 -24.07 -7.65 7.30
C SER A 17 -25.21 -7.96 6.34
N LEU A 18 -25.33 -7.22 5.22
CA LEU A 18 -26.32 -7.52 4.16
C LEU A 18 -26.05 -8.88 3.50
N TYR A 19 -24.80 -9.26 3.31
CA TYR A 19 -24.42 -10.53 2.68
C TYR A 19 -24.32 -11.70 3.65
N LYS A 20 -24.45 -11.46 4.96
CA LYS A 20 -24.43 -12.53 5.97
C LYS A 20 -25.58 -13.54 5.75
N LEU A 21 -26.76 -13.05 5.36
CA LEU A 21 -27.98 -13.84 5.12
C LEU A 21 -28.21 -14.89 6.21
N ARG A 22 -28.24 -16.18 5.84
CA ARG A 22 -28.44 -17.34 6.75
C ARG A 22 -27.14 -17.95 7.26
N SER A 23 -25.99 -17.35 6.98
CA SER A 23 -24.70 -17.87 7.43
C SER A 23 -24.58 -17.77 8.95
N LYS A 24 -24.12 -18.86 9.57
CA LYS A 24 -23.84 -18.92 11.03
C LYS A 24 -22.49 -18.26 11.33
N ILE A 25 -22.40 -16.96 11.10
CA ILE A 25 -21.21 -16.16 11.36
C ILE A 25 -21.58 -14.95 12.21
N GLU A 26 -20.61 -14.43 12.94
CA GLU A 26 -20.69 -13.16 13.63
C GLU A 26 -19.74 -12.17 12.99
N ILE A 27 -20.17 -10.91 12.86
CA ILE A 27 -19.36 -9.82 12.31
C ILE A 27 -19.26 -8.76 13.39
N LEU A 28 -18.04 -8.53 13.87
CA LEU A 28 -17.77 -7.59 14.96
C LEU A 28 -16.87 -6.46 14.47
N ASN A 29 -17.18 -5.23 14.88
CA ASN A 29 -16.29 -4.09 14.72
C ASN A 29 -15.45 -3.94 15.98
N LEU A 30 -14.19 -4.38 15.95
CA LEU A 30 -13.24 -4.33 17.06
C LEU A 30 -12.31 -3.12 17.02
N SER A 31 -12.62 -2.09 16.25
CA SER A 31 -11.74 -0.94 16.04
C SER A 31 -11.42 -0.13 17.30
N ASN A 32 -12.28 -0.22 18.32
CA ASN A 32 -12.07 0.46 19.60
C ASN A 32 -11.29 -0.38 20.62
N GLU A 33 -11.19 -1.68 20.37
CA GLU A 33 -10.54 -2.61 21.29
C GLU A 33 -9.15 -3.01 20.80
N PHE A 34 -8.97 -3.10 19.48
CA PHE A 34 -7.73 -3.56 18.86
C PHE A 34 -7.02 -2.48 18.06
N VAL A 35 -5.71 -2.54 18.10
CA VAL A 35 -4.81 -1.69 17.31
C VAL A 35 -3.83 -2.54 16.52
N VAL A 36 -3.30 -1.94 15.45
CA VAL A 36 -2.23 -2.53 14.66
C VAL A 36 -0.98 -1.71 14.89
N ALA A 37 0.02 -2.31 15.52
CA ALA A 37 1.35 -1.74 15.64
C ALA A 37 2.25 -2.28 14.53
N ALA A 38 3.03 -1.41 13.89
CA ALA A 38 4.06 -1.80 12.93
C ALA A 38 5.43 -1.62 13.56
N PHE A 39 6.34 -2.55 13.30
CA PHE A 39 7.73 -2.46 13.78
C PHE A 39 8.71 -2.97 12.71
N SER A 40 9.99 -2.62 12.88
CA SER A 40 11.01 -2.80 11.86
C SER A 40 11.23 -4.27 11.46
N TYR A 41 11.57 -4.48 10.19
CA TYR A 41 11.95 -5.79 9.67
C TYR A 41 13.16 -6.39 10.42
N LYS A 42 14.13 -5.56 10.82
CA LYS A 42 15.28 -6.01 11.62
C LYS A 42 14.84 -6.63 12.94
N LYS A 43 13.89 -5.99 13.64
CA LYS A 43 13.35 -6.53 14.90
C LYS A 43 12.56 -7.82 14.67
N PHE A 44 11.82 -7.92 13.57
CA PHE A 44 11.14 -9.18 13.22
C PHE A 44 12.10 -10.35 13.12
N LEU A 45 13.26 -10.17 12.52
CA LEU A 45 14.26 -11.23 12.35
C LEU A 45 14.94 -11.65 13.68
N THR A 46 14.76 -10.90 14.78
CA THR A 46 15.30 -11.29 16.09
C THR A 46 14.44 -12.33 16.82
N PHE A 47 13.23 -12.60 16.33
CA PHE A 47 12.37 -13.62 16.94
C PHE A 47 12.85 -15.03 16.56
N GLU A 48 12.75 -15.96 17.48
CA GLU A 48 13.08 -17.36 17.21
C GLU A 48 12.09 -18.00 16.24
N LYS A 49 12.60 -18.88 15.37
CA LYS A 49 11.80 -19.72 14.45
C LYS A 49 10.95 -18.94 13.44
N VAL A 50 11.27 -17.67 13.16
CA VAL A 50 10.59 -16.93 12.09
C VAL A 50 11.17 -17.30 10.73
N GLN A 51 10.31 -17.21 9.71
CA GLN A 51 10.71 -17.38 8.32
C GLN A 51 10.71 -16.02 7.62
N ASP A 52 11.73 -15.75 6.83
CA ASP A 52 11.84 -14.53 6.03
C ASP A 52 10.99 -14.61 4.74
N VAL A 53 9.69 -14.84 4.93
CA VAL A 53 8.70 -14.94 3.86
C VAL A 53 7.59 -13.92 4.11
N PRO A 54 7.24 -13.07 3.12
CA PRO A 54 6.11 -12.15 3.24
C PRO A 54 4.84 -12.88 3.66
N GLY A 55 4.13 -12.33 4.65
CA GLY A 55 2.93 -12.94 5.21
C GLY A 55 3.17 -14.05 6.25
N PHE A 56 4.43 -14.43 6.50
CA PHE A 56 4.72 -15.38 7.60
C PHE A 56 4.12 -14.85 8.91
N THR A 57 3.36 -15.69 9.59
CA THR A 57 2.59 -15.34 10.78
C THR A 57 2.92 -16.27 11.94
N PHE A 58 3.11 -15.69 13.11
CA PHE A 58 3.22 -16.44 14.37
C PHE A 58 2.46 -15.70 15.48
N LYS A 59 2.27 -16.37 16.61
CA LYS A 59 1.62 -15.77 17.80
C LYS A 59 2.68 -15.35 18.80
N PHE A 60 2.59 -14.10 19.23
CA PHE A 60 3.25 -13.63 20.45
C PHE A 60 2.22 -13.66 21.57
N ARG A 61 2.34 -14.66 22.47
CA ARG A 61 1.27 -15.04 23.41
C ARG A 61 0.03 -15.45 22.60
N GLU A 62 -1.05 -14.69 22.60
CA GLU A 62 -2.24 -14.96 21.78
C GLU A 62 -2.40 -13.98 20.60
N ASP A 63 -1.56 -12.95 20.55
CA ASP A 63 -1.66 -11.88 19.59
C ASP A 63 -0.87 -12.22 18.31
N PRO A 64 -1.46 -12.09 17.11
CA PRO A 64 -0.77 -12.42 15.87
C PRO A 64 0.24 -11.35 15.50
N ILE A 65 1.45 -11.82 15.17
CA ILE A 65 2.49 -11.04 14.50
C ILE A 65 2.68 -11.61 13.10
N PHE A 66 2.72 -10.76 12.09
CA PHE A 66 2.97 -11.18 10.72
C PHE A 66 3.87 -10.20 9.97
N LEU A 67 4.75 -10.76 9.14
CA LEU A 67 5.57 -9.99 8.24
C LEU A 67 4.70 -9.38 7.14
N ASP A 68 4.87 -8.09 6.84
CA ASP A 68 4.00 -7.40 5.89
C ASP A 68 3.98 -8.11 4.53
N PRO A 69 2.82 -8.61 4.08
CA PRO A 69 2.74 -9.41 2.85
C PRO A 69 3.01 -8.59 1.58
N ARG A 70 2.90 -7.26 1.66
CA ARG A 70 3.15 -6.38 0.51
C ARG A 70 4.64 -6.26 0.22
N ASN A 71 5.44 -6.05 1.25
CA ASN A 71 6.89 -5.96 1.18
C ASN A 71 7.48 -6.15 2.58
N LYS A 72 8.39 -7.09 2.74
CA LYS A 72 9.03 -7.39 4.02
C LYS A 72 9.78 -6.22 4.64
N GLN A 73 10.27 -5.28 3.84
CA GLN A 73 10.97 -4.10 4.36
C GLN A 73 10.02 -3.09 5.05
N LEU A 74 8.72 -3.21 4.87
CA LEU A 74 7.73 -2.50 5.69
C LEU A 74 7.72 -2.99 7.15
N GLY A 75 8.42 -4.10 7.43
CA GLY A 75 8.48 -4.71 8.75
C GLY A 75 7.30 -5.61 9.05
N ALA A 76 7.07 -5.87 10.32
CA ALA A 76 5.99 -6.73 10.78
C ALA A 76 4.88 -5.92 11.45
N ARG A 77 3.72 -6.55 11.53
CA ARG A 77 2.54 -6.01 12.19
C ARG A 77 2.11 -6.90 13.33
N LEU A 78 1.79 -6.28 14.44
CA LEU A 78 1.17 -6.90 15.62
C LEU A 78 -0.27 -6.40 15.69
N ILE A 79 -1.24 -7.31 15.72
CA ILE A 79 -2.63 -6.98 16.04
C ILE A 79 -2.85 -7.32 17.51
N ILE A 80 -3.20 -6.33 18.31
CA ILE A 80 -3.25 -6.48 19.76
C ILE A 80 -4.37 -5.63 20.36
N ASN A 81 -4.93 -6.14 21.46
CA ASN A 81 -5.84 -5.36 22.28
C ASN A 81 -5.11 -4.13 22.87
N LEU A 82 -5.76 -2.97 22.82
CA LEU A 82 -5.20 -1.69 23.24
C LEU A 82 -4.71 -1.71 24.70
N GLU A 83 -5.43 -2.39 25.58
CA GLU A 83 -5.07 -2.48 26.99
C GLU A 83 -3.76 -3.25 27.24
N LYS A 84 -3.45 -4.22 26.35
CA LYS A 84 -2.24 -5.04 26.42
C LYS A 84 -1.04 -4.42 25.71
N LEU A 85 -1.26 -3.37 24.90
CA LEU A 85 -0.26 -2.82 23.98
C LEU A 85 1.01 -2.38 24.72
N TYR A 86 0.88 -1.56 25.75
CA TYR A 86 2.04 -1.04 26.50
C TYR A 86 2.93 -2.12 27.10
N LEU A 87 2.33 -3.11 27.76
CA LEU A 87 3.07 -4.22 28.34
C LEU A 87 3.74 -5.10 27.28
N SER A 88 3.10 -5.27 26.14
CA SER A 88 3.67 -6.05 25.04
C SER A 88 4.79 -5.31 24.35
N LEU A 89 4.69 -4.00 24.12
CA LEU A 89 5.78 -3.19 23.59
C LEU A 89 7.01 -3.26 24.50
N LYS A 90 6.83 -3.11 25.81
CA LYS A 90 7.92 -3.22 26.79
C LYS A 90 8.61 -4.59 26.76
N LYS A 91 7.83 -5.68 26.66
CA LYS A 91 8.40 -7.04 26.58
C LYS A 91 9.08 -7.34 25.25
N LEU A 92 8.59 -6.73 24.18
CA LEU A 92 9.20 -6.82 22.87
C LEU A 92 10.38 -5.85 22.69
N GLU A 93 10.68 -5.05 23.72
CA GLU A 93 11.71 -4.00 23.66
C GLU A 93 11.48 -3.04 22.48
N LEU A 94 10.23 -2.66 22.28
CA LEU A 94 9.81 -1.71 21.25
C LEU A 94 9.47 -0.38 21.93
N HIS A 95 9.85 0.70 21.25
CA HIS A 95 9.51 2.06 21.64
C HIS A 95 8.52 2.65 20.64
N ASP A 96 7.70 3.57 21.13
CA ASP A 96 6.84 4.37 20.30
C ASP A 96 7.66 5.29 19.39
N ALA A 97 7.22 5.45 18.16
CA ALA A 97 7.88 6.26 17.15
C ALA A 97 6.84 7.07 16.36
N ASP A 98 7.27 8.14 15.71
CA ASP A 98 6.38 8.93 14.87
C ASP A 98 5.87 8.09 13.68
N ILE A 99 4.56 8.10 13.47
CA ILE A 99 3.90 7.42 12.33
C ILE A 99 4.48 7.86 10.98
N ASN A 100 5.01 9.07 10.90
CA ASN A 100 5.62 9.61 9.70
C ASN A 100 6.91 8.86 9.30
N GLU A 101 7.60 8.22 10.24
CA GLU A 101 8.73 7.33 9.92
C GLU A 101 8.25 6.15 9.07
N TYR A 102 7.14 5.53 9.48
CA TYR A 102 6.53 4.43 8.72
C TYR A 102 6.00 4.89 7.36
N TYR A 103 5.37 6.06 7.28
CA TYR A 103 4.87 6.59 6.02
C TYR A 103 6.01 6.97 5.06
N SER A 104 7.08 7.57 5.57
CA SER A 104 8.28 7.88 4.79
C SER A 104 8.94 6.60 4.25
N LEU A 105 9.06 5.57 5.08
CA LEU A 105 9.57 4.27 4.65
C LEU A 105 8.68 3.67 3.55
N SER A 106 7.36 3.68 3.74
CA SER A 106 6.41 3.17 2.77
C SER A 106 6.52 3.89 1.42
N HIS A 107 6.61 5.23 1.43
CA HIS A 107 6.81 6.04 0.24
C HIS A 107 8.15 5.72 -0.45
N LYS A 108 9.25 5.63 0.30
CA LYS A 108 10.57 5.23 -0.23
C LYS A 108 10.55 3.87 -0.90
N LEU A 109 9.75 2.94 -0.39
CA LEU A 109 9.53 1.62 -0.97
C LEU A 109 8.54 1.63 -2.15
N GLY A 110 7.92 2.76 -2.47
CA GLY A 110 6.94 2.90 -3.55
C GLY A 110 5.58 2.29 -3.22
N ILE A 111 5.23 2.24 -1.95
CA ILE A 111 3.95 1.72 -1.46
C ILE A 111 3.16 2.87 -0.85
N VAL A 112 1.95 3.08 -1.32
CA VAL A 112 1.08 4.18 -0.84
C VAL A 112 0.79 4.02 0.66
N PRO A 113 1.21 4.98 1.51
CA PRO A 113 1.05 4.86 2.95
C PRO A 113 -0.34 5.23 3.45
N LYS A 114 -0.96 6.25 2.87
CA LYS A 114 -2.26 6.82 3.27
C LYS A 114 -3.02 7.39 2.08
N ASN A 115 -4.28 7.75 2.26
CA ASN A 115 -5.14 8.41 1.26
C ASN A 115 -5.42 7.56 0.00
N LEU A 116 -5.54 6.25 0.15
CA LEU A 116 -5.89 5.32 -0.94
C LEU A 116 -7.25 5.61 -1.58
N ASN A 117 -8.14 6.30 -0.86
CA ASN A 117 -9.42 6.77 -1.41
C ASN A 117 -9.25 7.72 -2.60
N GLN A 118 -8.15 8.46 -2.68
CA GLN A 118 -7.84 9.33 -3.83
C GLN A 118 -7.59 8.55 -5.12
N LEU A 119 -7.32 7.25 -5.05
CA LEU A 119 -7.16 6.36 -6.20
C LEU A 119 -8.48 5.79 -6.71
N GLN A 120 -9.56 5.93 -5.94
CA GLN A 120 -10.87 5.37 -6.30
C GLN A 120 -11.34 5.97 -7.63
N ASN A 121 -11.75 5.08 -8.56
CA ASN A 121 -12.21 5.43 -9.91
C ASN A 121 -11.18 6.16 -10.81
N LYS A 122 -9.89 6.27 -10.39
CA LYS A 122 -8.83 6.94 -11.15
C LYS A 122 -7.79 5.98 -11.71
N ALA A 123 -7.63 4.80 -11.11
CA ALA A 123 -6.68 3.78 -11.54
C ALA A 123 -7.21 2.38 -11.23
N PHE A 124 -6.83 1.40 -12.03
CA PHE A 124 -7.10 -0.01 -11.75
C PHE A 124 -6.14 -0.54 -10.68
N GLY A 125 -6.58 -1.51 -9.88
CA GLY A 125 -5.74 -2.11 -8.84
C GLY A 125 -4.42 -2.69 -9.37
N ILE A 126 -4.42 -3.21 -10.60
CA ILE A 126 -3.20 -3.71 -11.25
C ILE A 126 -2.24 -2.56 -11.64
N GLU A 127 -2.76 -1.38 -12.00
CA GLU A 127 -1.96 -0.17 -12.25
C GLU A 127 -1.40 0.39 -10.93
N CYS A 128 -2.08 0.14 -9.81
CA CYS A 128 -1.62 0.45 -8.46
C CYS A 128 -0.63 -0.59 -7.91
N ASN A 129 -0.10 -1.46 -8.77
CA ASN A 129 0.90 -2.50 -8.45
C ASN A 129 0.39 -3.56 -7.44
N TYR A 130 -0.93 -3.78 -7.34
CA TYR A 130 -1.50 -4.74 -6.39
C TYR A 130 -1.14 -6.20 -6.70
N ASP A 131 -0.73 -6.51 -7.93
CA ASP A 131 -0.21 -7.82 -8.29
C ASP A 131 1.12 -8.09 -7.57
N GLU A 132 2.08 -7.21 -7.74
CA GLU A 132 3.41 -7.32 -7.12
C GLU A 132 3.37 -7.15 -5.60
N LEU A 133 2.38 -6.44 -5.09
CA LEU A 133 2.14 -6.21 -3.67
C LEU A 133 1.24 -7.28 -3.03
N ASN A 134 1.02 -8.43 -3.70
CA ASN A 134 0.18 -9.53 -3.22
C ASN A 134 -1.26 -9.11 -2.88
N GLY A 135 -1.79 -8.08 -3.54
CA GLY A 135 -3.13 -7.55 -3.34
C GLY A 135 -4.19 -8.16 -4.27
N ILE A 136 -3.79 -8.94 -5.27
CA ILE A 136 -4.68 -9.59 -6.23
C ILE A 136 -4.38 -11.09 -6.25
N ASP A 137 -5.40 -11.90 -6.05
CA ASP A 137 -5.32 -13.35 -6.26
C ASP A 137 -5.98 -13.72 -7.59
N PHE A 138 -5.17 -14.11 -8.57
CA PHE A 138 -5.64 -14.54 -9.90
C PHE A 138 -6.19 -15.96 -9.92
N LYS A 139 -5.98 -16.73 -8.86
CA LYS A 139 -6.45 -18.12 -8.74
C LYS A 139 -7.80 -18.24 -8.07
N LYS A 140 -8.28 -17.18 -7.40
CA LYS A 140 -9.60 -17.20 -6.77
C LYS A 140 -10.73 -17.18 -7.81
N GLY A 141 -11.95 -17.54 -7.39
CA GLY A 141 -13.16 -17.48 -8.21
C GLY A 141 -13.51 -16.06 -8.69
N CYS A 142 -14.58 -15.95 -9.48
CA CYS A 142 -15.01 -14.71 -10.10
C CYS A 142 -15.36 -13.61 -9.09
N TYR A 143 -15.04 -12.39 -9.46
CA TYR A 143 -15.37 -11.17 -8.70
C TYR A 143 -15.65 -10.00 -9.64
N VAL A 144 -16.37 -9.00 -9.15
CA VAL A 144 -16.71 -7.80 -9.93
C VAL A 144 -15.43 -7.05 -10.31
N GLY A 145 -15.23 -6.75 -11.60
CA GLY A 145 -14.04 -6.07 -12.14
C GLY A 145 -12.87 -7.01 -12.49
N GLN A 146 -13.03 -8.33 -12.35
CA GLN A 146 -12.00 -9.30 -12.69
C GLN A 146 -11.59 -9.26 -14.15
N GLU A 147 -12.56 -9.08 -15.07
CA GLU A 147 -12.29 -9.17 -16.51
C GLU A 147 -11.18 -8.21 -16.96
N ASN A 148 -11.28 -6.94 -16.60
CA ASN A 148 -10.27 -5.95 -16.95
C ASN A 148 -8.92 -6.27 -16.34
N THR A 149 -8.88 -6.67 -15.06
CA THR A 149 -7.66 -7.04 -14.34
C THR A 149 -6.98 -8.26 -14.98
N ALA A 150 -7.74 -9.31 -15.25
CA ALA A 150 -7.24 -10.52 -15.89
C ALA A 150 -6.78 -10.25 -17.35
N ARG A 151 -7.52 -9.45 -18.10
CA ARG A 151 -7.16 -9.07 -19.48
C ARG A 151 -5.83 -8.31 -19.55
N ILE A 152 -5.60 -7.35 -18.64
CA ILE A 152 -4.33 -6.60 -18.57
C ILE A 152 -3.19 -7.56 -18.23
N LYS A 153 -3.38 -8.44 -17.26
CA LYS A 153 -2.37 -9.44 -16.84
C LYS A 153 -2.03 -10.41 -17.98
N LEU A 154 -3.04 -11.01 -18.62
CA LEU A 154 -2.84 -11.98 -19.69
C LEU A 154 -2.15 -11.36 -20.93
N LYS A 155 -2.50 -10.14 -21.27
CA LYS A 155 -1.89 -9.44 -22.41
C LYS A 155 -0.49 -8.91 -22.12
N ASN A 156 -0.03 -9.00 -20.87
CA ASN A 156 1.25 -8.45 -20.40
C ASN A 156 1.47 -6.97 -20.82
N LYS A 157 0.37 -6.19 -20.90
CA LYS A 157 0.33 -4.82 -21.42
C LYS A 157 -0.03 -3.82 -20.31
N LEU A 158 0.65 -3.91 -19.18
CA LEU A 158 0.50 -2.89 -18.15
C LEU A 158 1.23 -1.62 -18.59
N ALA A 159 0.47 -0.75 -19.26
CA ALA A 159 1.01 0.49 -19.83
C ALA A 159 1.28 1.57 -18.80
N LYS A 160 0.55 1.55 -17.67
CA LYS A 160 0.65 2.57 -16.63
C LYS A 160 0.93 1.94 -15.28
N ARG A 161 1.72 2.65 -14.45
CA ARG A 161 2.03 2.24 -13.07
C ARG A 161 1.97 3.43 -12.13
N LEU A 162 1.47 3.19 -10.94
CA LEU A 162 1.50 4.16 -9.85
C LEU A 162 2.89 4.16 -9.21
N LEU A 163 3.59 5.29 -9.30
CA LEU A 163 4.96 5.43 -8.83
C LEU A 163 5.10 6.58 -7.84
N PRO A 164 6.01 6.49 -6.86
CA PRO A 164 6.30 7.55 -5.91
C PRO A 164 7.00 8.72 -6.61
N VAL A 165 6.62 9.92 -6.21
CA VAL A 165 7.15 11.18 -6.72
C VAL A 165 7.97 11.88 -5.65
N ASN A 166 9.14 12.37 -6.02
CA ASN A 166 9.95 13.25 -5.18
C ASN A 166 9.94 14.66 -5.78
N ILE A 167 9.47 15.63 -5.02
CA ILE A 167 9.48 17.04 -5.43
C ILE A 167 10.89 17.59 -5.24
N ILE A 168 11.48 18.14 -6.29
CA ILE A 168 12.79 18.82 -6.25
C ILE A 168 12.57 20.29 -5.95
N ASN A 169 11.64 20.90 -6.66
CA ASN A 169 11.30 22.31 -6.48
C ASN A 169 9.86 22.58 -6.90
N GLY A 170 9.25 23.63 -6.36
CA GLY A 170 7.90 24.07 -6.69
C GLY A 170 6.81 23.39 -5.87
N LYS A 171 5.57 23.51 -6.34
CA LYS A 171 4.37 22.93 -5.71
C LYS A 171 3.71 21.96 -6.67
N LEU A 172 3.26 20.83 -6.13
CA LEU A 172 2.59 19.77 -6.87
C LEU A 172 1.09 19.81 -6.53
N HIS A 173 0.23 19.66 -7.56
CA HIS A 173 -1.21 19.62 -7.35
C HIS A 173 -1.81 18.29 -7.84
N GLU A 174 -2.88 17.85 -7.18
CA GLU A 174 -3.60 16.66 -7.61
C GLU A 174 -4.20 16.89 -9.00
N GLY A 175 -4.03 15.90 -9.85
CA GLY A 175 -4.54 15.98 -11.22
C GLY A 175 -3.61 16.66 -12.21
N GLU A 176 -2.46 17.22 -11.79
CA GLU A 176 -1.48 17.78 -12.71
C GLU A 176 -0.91 16.74 -13.65
N VAL A 177 -0.74 17.16 -14.89
CA VAL A 177 -0.07 16.38 -15.94
C VAL A 177 1.44 16.49 -15.76
N ILE A 178 2.12 15.39 -15.98
CA ILE A 178 3.59 15.29 -15.91
C ILE A 178 4.14 15.19 -17.32
N PHE A 179 5.13 16.00 -17.61
CA PHE A 179 5.77 16.09 -18.92
C PHE A 179 7.23 15.65 -18.85
N SER A 180 7.63 14.90 -19.87
CA SER A 180 9.02 14.67 -20.27
C SER A 180 9.25 15.46 -21.54
N ASN A 181 10.01 16.54 -21.46
CA ASN A 181 10.06 17.57 -22.51
C ASN A 181 8.63 18.08 -22.81
N GLU A 182 8.14 17.89 -24.02
CA GLU A 182 6.79 18.29 -24.44
C GLU A 182 5.77 17.15 -24.40
N ASN A 183 6.18 15.93 -24.05
CA ASN A 183 5.32 14.75 -24.08
C ASN A 183 4.70 14.49 -22.71
N GLU A 184 3.39 14.27 -22.68
CA GLU A 184 2.68 13.83 -21.49
C GLU A 184 3.03 12.37 -21.15
N ILE A 185 3.64 12.16 -20.00
CA ILE A 185 4.03 10.83 -19.51
C ILE A 185 3.20 10.33 -18.32
N GLY A 186 2.38 11.16 -17.72
CA GLY A 186 1.57 10.75 -16.57
C GLY A 186 0.79 11.85 -15.90
N LYS A 187 0.19 11.50 -14.77
CA LYS A 187 -0.67 12.39 -13.98
C LYS A 187 -0.51 12.15 -12.49
N VAL A 188 -0.46 13.23 -11.71
CA VAL A 188 -0.44 13.16 -10.25
C VAL A 188 -1.80 12.69 -9.73
N LEU A 189 -1.83 11.63 -8.93
CA LEU A 189 -3.08 11.10 -8.35
C LEU A 189 -3.18 11.35 -6.84
N ILE A 190 -2.06 11.31 -6.15
CA ILE A 190 -1.99 11.60 -4.71
C ILE A 190 -1.05 12.78 -4.52
N ASN A 191 -1.57 13.84 -3.92
CA ASN A 191 -0.82 15.04 -3.56
C ASN A 191 -0.92 15.28 -2.06
N ASN A 192 0.06 14.76 -1.34
CA ASN A 192 0.28 15.00 0.09
C ASN A 192 1.79 14.96 0.36
N GLU A 193 2.21 14.79 1.61
CA GLU A 193 3.63 14.64 1.99
C GLU A 193 4.31 13.43 1.30
N TYR A 194 3.52 12.50 0.77
CA TYR A 194 3.98 11.27 0.12
C TYR A 194 3.31 11.11 -1.25
N PRO A 195 3.67 11.96 -2.23
CA PRO A 195 2.93 12.03 -3.49
C PRO A 195 3.18 10.83 -4.39
N PHE A 196 2.14 10.48 -5.18
CA PHE A 196 2.20 9.42 -6.18
C PHE A 196 1.57 9.87 -7.49
N ALA A 197 2.13 9.39 -8.58
CA ALA A 197 1.64 9.65 -9.93
C ALA A 197 1.43 8.36 -10.72
N LEU A 198 0.43 8.36 -11.57
CA LEU A 198 0.19 7.31 -12.56
C LEU A 198 0.98 7.61 -13.82
N ILE A 199 2.00 6.82 -14.10
CA ILE A 199 2.98 7.05 -15.16
C ILE A 199 2.79 6.05 -16.30
N LYS A 200 2.89 6.51 -17.54
CA LYS A 200 2.99 5.69 -18.74
C LYS A 200 4.36 5.02 -18.78
N PHE A 201 4.49 3.93 -18.04
CA PHE A 201 5.75 3.27 -17.71
C PHE A 201 6.50 2.70 -18.93
N LEU A 202 5.77 2.31 -19.96
CA LEU A 202 6.34 1.78 -21.21
C LEU A 202 6.57 2.88 -22.27
N ASP A 203 6.35 4.13 -21.93
CA ASP A 203 6.57 5.26 -22.84
C ASP A 203 8.08 5.46 -23.06
N LYS A 204 8.48 5.72 -24.31
CA LYS A 204 9.87 5.99 -24.71
C LYS A 204 10.45 7.22 -24.00
N ASN A 205 9.58 8.15 -23.62
CA ASN A 205 9.96 9.39 -22.98
C ASN A 205 10.09 9.26 -21.44
N PHE A 206 9.84 8.07 -20.89
CA PHE A 206 10.02 7.80 -19.47
C PHE A 206 11.40 7.20 -19.20
N ASP A 207 12.29 8.00 -18.63
CA ASP A 207 13.57 7.54 -18.05
C ASP A 207 13.59 7.87 -16.56
N GLN A 208 13.75 6.84 -15.73
CA GLN A 208 13.75 6.96 -14.25
C GLN A 208 14.89 7.85 -13.71
N ASN A 209 15.94 8.11 -14.50
CA ASN A 209 17.06 8.96 -14.10
C ASN A 209 16.82 10.44 -14.44
N SER A 210 15.78 10.72 -15.24
CA SER A 210 15.46 12.05 -15.69
C SER A 210 14.61 12.83 -14.67
N GLU A 211 14.63 14.14 -14.82
CA GLU A 211 13.73 15.05 -14.12
C GLU A 211 12.53 15.36 -15.01
N PHE A 212 11.38 15.45 -14.40
CA PHE A 212 10.12 15.70 -15.10
C PHE A 212 9.50 17.00 -14.61
N LYS A 213 8.74 17.63 -15.48
CA LYS A 213 8.07 18.91 -15.19
C LYS A 213 6.57 18.71 -15.06
N THR A 214 5.99 19.41 -14.11
CA THR A 214 4.56 19.73 -14.08
C THR A 214 4.38 21.22 -14.37
N LYS A 215 3.18 21.74 -14.21
CA LYS A 215 2.94 23.18 -14.42
C LYS A 215 3.77 24.06 -13.46
N GLU A 216 3.92 23.62 -12.22
CA GLU A 216 4.51 24.43 -11.12
C GLU A 216 5.63 23.71 -10.36
N ALA A 217 5.98 22.46 -10.72
CA ALA A 217 7.00 21.71 -10.02
C ALA A 217 7.97 21.00 -10.96
N LEU A 218 9.19 20.83 -10.45
CA LEU A 218 10.21 19.92 -10.97
C LEU A 218 10.26 18.70 -10.05
N ILE A 219 10.16 17.51 -10.62
CA ILE A 219 10.00 16.26 -9.88
C ILE A 219 10.93 15.16 -10.39
N LYS A 220 11.23 14.20 -9.51
CA LYS A 220 11.80 12.91 -9.87
C LYS A 220 10.81 11.78 -9.55
N ILE A 221 10.76 10.79 -10.44
CA ILE A 221 9.91 9.61 -10.29
C ILE A 221 10.82 8.43 -10.04
N LYS A 222 10.62 7.73 -8.93
CA LYS A 222 11.45 6.60 -8.56
C LYS A 222 10.73 5.29 -8.90
N LYS A 223 11.37 4.43 -9.68
CA LYS A 223 10.93 3.05 -9.85
C LYS A 223 11.33 2.23 -8.63
N PRO A 224 10.40 1.61 -7.91
CA PRO A 224 10.73 0.67 -6.83
C PRO A 224 11.47 -0.56 -7.34
N ASN A 225 12.40 -1.08 -6.54
CA ASN A 225 13.24 -2.23 -6.94
C ASN A 225 12.45 -3.54 -7.13
N TRP A 226 11.29 -3.67 -6.51
CA TRP A 226 10.42 -4.84 -6.64
C TRP A 226 9.57 -4.84 -7.93
N ILE A 227 9.56 -3.75 -8.69
CA ILE A 227 8.98 -3.71 -10.04
C ILE A 227 10.04 -4.20 -11.03
N VAL A 228 9.93 -5.46 -11.44
CA VAL A 228 10.93 -6.11 -12.31
C VAL A 228 10.73 -5.76 -13.78
N LYS A 229 9.52 -5.41 -14.22
CA LYS A 229 9.19 -5.05 -15.61
C LYS A 229 8.35 -3.78 -15.66
#